data_d2271267cacf2b2ca54ace504048d7d9
#
_entry.id   d2271267cacf2b2ca54ace504048d7d9
#
_cell.length_a   1.000
_cell.length_b   1.000
_cell.length_c   1.000
_cell.angle_alpha   90.00
_cell.angle_beta   90.00
_cell.angle_gamma   90.00
#
_symmetry.space_group_name_H-M   'P 1'
#
loop_
_entity.id
_entity.type
_entity.pdbx_description
1 polymer ?
#
loop_
_entity_poly.entity_id
_entity_poly.type
_entity_poly.pdbx_seq_one_letter_code
_entity_poly.pdbx_strand_id
1 'polypeptide(L)'
;DYVYKDEEGYFYFVSRHDDMIKTRGFRVSPYEIESVVRKNLPQIDQSAVFSIENELIEEEIVLVYSSVHEIPEEEILFELKQHLASYMIPSKIVYKKSLPLVQSDNNQVNKDALKREITA
;
A
#
# COMPACT_ATOMS: atom_id res chain seq x y z
N ASP A 1 -9.63 5.46 -16.31
CA ASP A 1 -8.86 6.00 -15.20
C ASP A 1 -9.64 7.00 -14.40
N TYR A 2 -9.44 6.95 -13.13
CA TYR A 2 -10.13 7.85 -12.20
C TYR A 2 -9.11 8.70 -11.49
N VAL A 3 -8.50 9.58 -12.22
CA VAL A 3 -7.57 10.53 -11.63
C VAL A 3 -8.14 11.90 -11.84
N TYR A 4 -8.35 12.61 -10.74
CA TYR A 4 -8.78 13.98 -10.86
C TYR A 4 -8.11 14.81 -9.77
N LYS A 5 -8.03 16.11 -10.02
CA LYS A 5 -7.49 17.03 -9.03
C LYS A 5 -8.46 18.17 -8.88
N ASP A 6 -8.42 18.81 -7.72
CA ASP A 6 -9.32 19.91 -7.47
C ASP A 6 -8.84 21.20 -8.17
N GLU A 7 -9.58 22.25 -7.96
CA GLU A 7 -9.31 23.53 -8.58
C GLU A 7 -7.99 24.15 -8.16
N GLU A 8 -7.46 23.74 -7.03
CA GLU A 8 -6.19 24.23 -6.51
C GLU A 8 -5.00 23.40 -6.99
N GLY A 9 -5.27 22.35 -7.75
CA GLY A 9 -4.21 21.52 -8.29
C GLY A 9 -3.82 20.32 -7.42
N TYR A 10 -4.53 20.07 -6.36
CA TYR A 10 -4.27 18.90 -5.52
C TYR A 10 -4.90 17.67 -6.12
N PHE A 11 -4.16 16.58 -6.06
CA PHE A 11 -4.72 15.30 -6.49
C PHE A 11 -5.50 14.70 -5.35
N TYR A 12 -6.73 14.35 -5.66
CA TYR A 12 -7.52 13.59 -4.73
C TYR A 12 -7.12 12.13 -4.76
N PHE A 13 -7.51 11.48 -3.74
CA PHE A 13 -7.23 10.11 -3.50
C PHE A 13 -8.14 9.24 -4.37
N VAL A 14 -7.81 9.17 -5.65
CA VAL A 14 -8.59 8.42 -6.63
C VAL A 14 -7.65 7.46 -7.34
N SER A 15 -7.92 6.17 -7.21
CA SER A 15 -7.15 5.16 -7.90
C SER A 15 -7.63 5.02 -9.32
N ARG A 16 -6.73 4.61 -10.19
CA ARG A 16 -7.13 4.16 -11.50
C ARG A 16 -7.92 2.87 -11.33
N HIS A 17 -8.82 2.63 -12.27
CA HIS A 17 -9.63 1.42 -12.23
C HIS A 17 -8.78 0.15 -12.25
N ASP A 18 -7.71 0.15 -13.04
CA ASP A 18 -6.81 -1.00 -13.18
C ASP A 18 -5.85 -1.17 -11.99
N ASP A 19 -5.75 -0.15 -11.11
CA ASP A 19 -4.92 -0.23 -9.92
C ASP A 19 -5.67 -0.77 -8.71
N MET A 20 -6.99 -0.93 -8.82
CA MET A 20 -7.78 -1.44 -7.73
C MET A 20 -7.47 -2.90 -7.44
N ILE A 21 -7.39 -3.21 -6.17
CA ILE A 21 -7.15 -4.58 -5.72
C ILE A 21 -8.50 -5.27 -5.54
N LYS A 22 -8.64 -6.44 -6.14
CA LYS A 22 -9.86 -7.25 -5.99
C LYS A 22 -9.59 -8.35 -5.00
N THR A 23 -10.18 -8.25 -3.83
CA THR A 23 -9.98 -9.25 -2.79
C THR A 23 -11.30 -9.57 -2.12
N ARG A 24 -11.59 -10.85 -2.01
CA ARG A 24 -12.81 -11.35 -1.34
C ARG A 24 -14.09 -10.71 -1.86
N GLY A 25 -14.13 -10.38 -3.15
CA GLY A 25 -15.29 -9.74 -3.76
C GLY A 25 -15.36 -8.23 -3.60
N PHE A 26 -14.38 -7.64 -2.93
CA PHE A 26 -14.33 -6.18 -2.74
C PHE A 26 -13.28 -5.56 -3.63
N ARG A 27 -13.48 -4.29 -3.94
CA ARG A 27 -12.46 -3.50 -4.62
C ARG A 27 -11.84 -2.56 -3.61
N VAL A 28 -10.51 -2.61 -3.52
CA VAL A 28 -9.76 -1.86 -2.52
C VAL A 28 -8.73 -0.99 -3.20
N SER A 29 -8.66 0.27 -2.81
CA SER A 29 -7.64 1.18 -3.33
C SER A 29 -6.36 1.03 -2.52
N PRO A 30 -5.24 0.68 -3.16
CA PRO A 30 -3.97 0.60 -2.43
C PRO A 30 -3.54 1.97 -1.89
N TYR A 31 -3.93 3.04 -2.57
CA TYR A 31 -3.56 4.39 -2.16
C TYR A 31 -4.28 4.81 -0.87
N GLU A 32 -5.48 4.32 -0.67
CA GLU A 32 -6.21 4.56 0.57
C GLU A 32 -5.49 3.94 1.75
N ILE A 33 -5.02 2.72 1.59
CA ILE A 33 -4.26 2.04 2.64
C ILE A 33 -2.94 2.77 2.90
N GLU A 34 -2.24 3.15 1.85
CA GLU A 34 -0.98 3.90 1.98
C GLU A 34 -1.19 5.23 2.71
N SER A 35 -2.30 5.88 2.46
CA SER A 35 -2.63 7.13 3.11
C SER A 35 -2.84 6.95 4.61
N VAL A 36 -3.53 5.89 4.99
CA VAL A 36 -3.75 5.57 6.40
C VAL A 36 -2.43 5.25 7.09
N VAL A 37 -1.56 4.50 6.42
CA VAL A 37 -0.23 4.19 6.95
C VAL A 37 0.55 5.48 7.20
N ARG A 38 0.58 6.36 6.22
CA ARG A 38 1.32 7.61 6.32
C ARG A 38 0.82 8.50 7.44
N LYS A 39 -0.50 8.52 7.65
CA LYS A 39 -1.12 9.35 8.68
C LYS A 39 -0.93 8.82 10.08
N ASN A 40 -0.97 7.52 10.25
CA ASN A 40 -1.09 6.90 11.57
C ASN A 40 0.16 6.16 12.04
N LEU A 41 1.13 5.98 11.16
CA LEU A 41 2.38 5.30 11.47
C LEU A 41 3.56 6.20 11.07
N PRO A 42 3.78 7.29 11.79
CA PRO A 42 4.81 8.27 11.42
C PRO A 42 6.23 7.73 11.47
N GLN A 43 6.46 6.62 12.15
CA GLN A 43 7.77 5.97 12.20
C GLN A 43 8.11 5.26 10.89
N ILE A 44 7.14 5.08 10.00
CA ILE A 44 7.38 4.52 8.68
C ILE A 44 7.86 5.62 7.74
N ASP A 45 9.01 5.42 7.10
CA ASP A 45 9.57 6.39 6.17
C ASP A 45 8.89 6.34 4.81
N GLN A 46 8.77 5.13 4.26
CA GLN A 46 8.12 4.92 2.97
C GLN A 46 7.34 3.63 3.03
N SER A 47 6.26 3.59 2.27
CA SER A 47 5.43 2.40 2.19
C SER A 47 4.87 2.23 0.79
N ALA A 48 4.52 1.00 0.47
CA ALA A 48 3.86 0.68 -0.79
C ALA A 48 2.87 -0.44 -0.53
N VAL A 49 1.69 -0.31 -1.11
CA VAL A 49 0.66 -1.33 -1.02
C VAL A 49 0.37 -1.82 -2.44
N PHE A 50 0.37 -3.12 -2.60
CA PHE A 50 0.01 -3.74 -3.88
C PHE A 50 -0.60 -5.10 -3.61
N SER A 51 -0.94 -5.81 -4.67
CA SER A 51 -1.56 -7.13 -4.53
C SER A 51 -0.73 -8.19 -5.21
N ILE A 52 -0.89 -9.42 -4.73
CA ILE A 52 -0.38 -10.60 -5.43
C ILE A 52 -1.56 -11.57 -5.59
N GLU A 53 -1.50 -12.38 -6.61
CA GLU A 53 -2.57 -13.32 -6.89
C GLU A 53 -2.69 -14.38 -5.80
N ASN A 54 -3.93 -14.71 -5.48
CA ASN A 54 -4.25 -15.73 -4.48
C ASN A 54 -5.47 -16.52 -4.96
N GLU A 55 -5.34 -17.83 -5.07
CA GLU A 55 -6.38 -18.67 -5.62
C GLU A 55 -7.68 -18.66 -4.81
N LEU A 56 -7.60 -18.37 -3.51
CA LEU A 56 -8.75 -18.44 -2.65
C LEU A 56 -9.53 -17.13 -2.56
N ILE A 57 -8.84 -16.00 -2.66
CA ILE A 57 -9.46 -14.70 -2.41
C ILE A 57 -9.25 -13.71 -3.56
N GLU A 58 -8.87 -14.18 -4.73
CA GLU A 58 -8.53 -13.44 -5.94
C GLU A 58 -7.15 -12.78 -5.81
N GLU A 59 -7.03 -11.77 -4.96
CA GLU A 59 -5.76 -11.11 -4.71
C GLU A 59 -5.59 -10.89 -3.21
N GLU A 60 -4.35 -10.96 -2.74
CA GLU A 60 -4.07 -10.60 -1.35
C GLU A 60 -3.31 -9.29 -1.29
N ILE A 61 -3.60 -8.53 -0.25
CA ILE A 61 -3.01 -7.21 -0.07
C ILE A 61 -1.66 -7.34 0.62
N VAL A 62 -0.65 -6.70 0.06
CA VAL A 62 0.71 -6.70 0.61
C VAL A 62 1.11 -5.28 0.94
N LEU A 63 1.59 -5.08 2.15
CA LEU A 63 2.17 -3.81 2.59
C LEU A 63 3.67 -4.01 2.76
N VAL A 64 4.45 -3.20 2.08
CA VAL A 64 5.91 -3.16 2.25
C VAL A 64 6.26 -1.79 2.79
N TYR A 65 7.11 -1.74 3.79
CA TYR A 65 7.47 -0.46 4.40
C TYR A 65 8.96 -0.41 4.74
N SER A 66 9.48 0.81 4.87
CA SER A 66 10.83 1.05 5.37
C SER A 66 10.76 1.97 6.59
N SER A 67 11.67 1.74 7.52
CA SER A 67 11.79 2.57 8.72
C SER A 67 13.16 2.35 9.32
N VAL A 68 13.53 3.17 10.30
CA VAL A 68 14.82 3.05 10.97
C VAL A 68 14.93 1.68 11.65
N HIS A 69 13.85 1.22 12.25
CA HIS A 69 13.81 -0.09 12.90
C HIS A 69 12.58 -0.84 12.42
N GLU A 70 12.67 -2.15 12.38
CA GLU A 70 11.52 -2.98 12.06
C GLU A 70 10.45 -2.81 13.14
N ILE A 71 9.21 -2.59 12.71
CA ILE A 71 8.07 -2.40 13.61
C ILE A 71 7.36 -3.74 13.78
N PRO A 72 6.99 -4.12 15.00
CA PRO A 72 6.24 -5.37 15.18
C PRO A 72 4.98 -5.37 14.33
N GLU A 73 4.72 -6.47 13.65
CA GLU A 73 3.55 -6.59 12.78
C GLU A 73 2.25 -6.31 13.51
N GLU A 74 2.17 -6.78 14.76
CA GLU A 74 1.01 -6.56 15.61
C GLU A 74 0.70 -5.10 15.83
N GLU A 75 1.73 -4.28 15.99
CA GLU A 75 1.58 -2.85 16.19
C GLU A 75 1.02 -2.19 14.94
N ILE A 76 1.53 -2.58 13.78
CA ILE A 76 1.04 -2.06 12.50
C ILE A 76 -0.41 -2.46 12.30
N LEU A 77 -0.73 -3.73 12.52
CA LEU A 77 -2.09 -4.23 12.36
C LEU A 77 -3.06 -3.56 13.33
N PHE A 78 -2.62 -3.32 14.56
CA PHE A 78 -3.46 -2.66 15.56
C PHE A 78 -3.90 -1.28 15.06
N GLU A 79 -2.95 -0.49 14.54
CA GLU A 79 -3.27 0.83 14.02
C GLU A 79 -4.16 0.76 12.79
N LEU A 80 -3.86 -0.13 11.86
CA LEU A 80 -4.64 -0.23 10.63
C LEU A 80 -6.07 -0.66 10.90
N LYS A 81 -6.27 -1.56 11.84
CA LYS A 81 -7.63 -2.04 12.18
C LYS A 81 -8.52 -0.96 12.74
N GLN A 82 -7.95 0.11 13.26
CA GLN A 82 -8.74 1.22 13.78
C GLN A 82 -9.25 2.16 12.70
N HIS A 83 -8.64 2.11 11.52
CA HIS A 83 -8.92 3.06 10.45
C HIS A 83 -9.40 2.42 9.15
N LEU A 84 -9.25 1.11 9.00
CA LEU A 84 -9.60 0.41 7.76
C LEU A 84 -10.65 -0.67 8.03
N ALA A 85 -11.49 -0.90 7.03
CA ALA A 85 -12.40 -2.03 7.06
C ALA A 85 -11.63 -3.35 7.06
N SER A 86 -12.21 -4.40 7.59
CA SER A 86 -11.52 -5.68 7.74
C SER A 86 -10.98 -6.24 6.44
N TYR A 87 -11.70 -6.05 5.33
CA TYR A 87 -11.26 -6.56 4.03
C TYR A 87 -10.12 -5.75 3.42
N MET A 88 -9.78 -4.60 4.01
CA MET A 88 -8.70 -3.74 3.54
C MET A 88 -7.39 -3.98 4.29
N ILE A 89 -7.40 -4.82 5.31
CA ILE A 89 -6.21 -5.08 6.10
C ILE A 89 -5.23 -5.95 5.31
N PRO A 90 -3.96 -5.54 5.19
CA PRO A 90 -2.98 -6.36 4.48
C PRO A 90 -2.84 -7.75 5.11
N SER A 91 -2.77 -8.77 4.27
CA SER A 91 -2.52 -10.12 4.75
C SER A 91 -1.03 -10.41 4.87
N LYS A 92 -0.19 -9.59 4.27
CA LYS A 92 1.25 -9.74 4.31
C LYS A 92 1.90 -8.38 4.53
N ILE A 93 2.79 -8.31 5.51
CA ILE A 93 3.52 -7.09 5.84
C ILE A 93 5.01 -7.41 5.77
N VAL A 94 5.74 -6.65 4.97
CA VAL A 94 7.17 -6.90 4.71
C VAL A 94 7.96 -5.65 5.07
N TYR A 95 8.99 -5.84 5.88
CA TYR A 95 9.93 -4.78 6.23
C TYR A 95 11.14 -4.82 5.30
N LYS A 96 11.56 -3.64 4.83
CA LYS A 96 12.80 -3.49 4.08
C LYS A 96 13.51 -2.24 4.57
N LYS A 97 14.84 -2.26 4.55
CA LYS A 97 15.61 -1.09 4.98
C LYS A 97 15.41 0.11 4.05
N SER A 98 15.22 -0.17 2.76
CA SER A 98 14.94 0.86 1.77
C SER A 98 14.07 0.27 0.68
N LEU A 99 13.30 1.13 0.03
CA LEU A 99 12.42 0.72 -1.07
C LEU A 99 12.96 1.26 -2.37
N PRO A 100 12.83 0.50 -3.48
CA PRO A 100 13.23 1.01 -4.79
C PRO A 100 12.33 2.18 -5.19
N LEU A 101 12.95 3.20 -5.77
CA LEU A 101 12.23 4.41 -6.19
C LEU A 101 12.16 4.47 -7.70
N VAL A 102 11.15 5.18 -8.20
CA VAL A 102 11.03 5.45 -9.63
C VAL A 102 12.14 6.43 -10.01
N GLN A 103 12.86 6.15 -11.09
CA GLN A 103 13.99 6.98 -11.51
C GLN A 103 13.62 8.45 -11.72
N SER A 104 12.43 8.70 -12.22
CA SER A 104 11.99 10.06 -12.54
C SER A 104 11.43 10.81 -11.32
N ASP A 105 11.20 10.11 -10.21
CA ASP A 105 10.61 10.69 -9.02
C ASP A 105 11.15 9.99 -7.78
N ASN A 106 12.03 10.66 -7.06
CA ASN A 106 12.67 10.10 -5.88
C ASN A 106 11.72 9.87 -4.71
N ASN A 107 10.52 10.41 -4.79
CA ASN A 107 9.53 10.25 -3.72
C ASN A 107 8.53 9.14 -4.01
N GLN A 108 8.60 8.54 -5.19
CA GLN A 108 7.65 7.52 -5.59
C GLN A 108 8.30 6.13 -5.56
N VAL A 109 7.68 5.24 -4.82
CA VAL A 109 8.16 3.86 -4.70
C VAL A 109 7.85 3.08 -5.98
N ASN A 110 8.83 2.31 -6.44
CA ASN A 110 8.66 1.45 -7.60
C ASN A 110 7.99 0.14 -7.18
N LYS A 111 6.67 0.09 -7.29
CA LYS A 111 5.88 -1.07 -6.87
C LYS A 111 6.16 -2.32 -7.72
N ASP A 112 6.43 -2.13 -9.00
CA ASP A 112 6.72 -3.27 -9.88
C ASP A 112 8.00 -3.98 -9.48
N ALA A 113 9.02 -3.22 -9.10
CA ALA A 113 10.26 -3.80 -8.62
C ALA A 113 10.04 -4.56 -7.31
N LEU A 114 9.28 -3.97 -6.37
CA LEU A 114 8.96 -4.63 -5.11
C LEU A 114 8.18 -5.91 -5.30
N LYS A 115 7.19 -5.88 -6.17
CA LYS A 115 6.36 -7.04 -6.44
C LYS A 115 7.19 -8.18 -6.99
N ARG A 116 8.13 -7.89 -7.88
CA ARG A 116 9.03 -8.91 -8.43
C ARG A 116 9.91 -9.52 -7.35
N GLU A 117 10.43 -8.71 -6.43
CA GLU A 117 11.27 -9.21 -5.35
C GLU A 117 10.51 -10.15 -4.43
N ILE A 118 9.26 -9.85 -4.15
CA ILE A 118 8.46 -10.62 -3.21
C ILE A 118 7.89 -11.89 -3.82
N THR A 119 7.55 -11.84 -5.11
CA THR A 119 6.95 -12.99 -5.80
C THR A 119 7.96 -13.89 -6.51
N ALA A 120 9.21 -13.47 -6.56
CA ALA A 120 10.26 -14.24 -7.22
C ALA A 120 10.64 -15.51 -6.46
#